data_204135769a9fa4e7c6ee0470b7b81247
#
_entry.id   204135769a9fa4e7c6ee0470b7b81247
#
_cell.length_a   1.000
_cell.length_b   1.000
_cell.length_c   1.000
_cell.angle_alpha   90.00
_cell.angle_beta   90.00
_cell.angle_gamma   90.00
#
_symmetry.space_group_name_H-M   'P 1'
#
loop_
_entity.id
_entity.type
_entity.pdbx_description
1 polymer ?
#
loop_
_entity_poly.entity_id
_entity_poly.type
_entity_poly.pdbx_seq_one_letter_code
_entity_poly.pdbx_strand_id
1 'polypeptide(L)' 'MEYFVEDILHHRGKHQRTHIEFLVKWLNYPPDKNTWEPYSSLRDVVKLHDYLRHNNMANLINKQHR' A
#
# COMPACT_ATOMS: atom_id res chain seq x y z
N MET A 1 -8.59 -0.45 18.76
CA MET A 1 -8.57 -1.59 17.82
C MET A 1 -7.44 -1.40 16.84
N GLU A 2 -6.65 -2.43 16.64
CA GLU A 2 -5.54 -2.36 15.70
C GLU A 2 -5.96 -2.91 14.34
N TYR A 3 -5.44 -2.26 13.29
CA TYR A 3 -5.69 -2.66 11.91
C TYR A 3 -4.38 -3.08 11.27
N PHE A 4 -4.35 -4.30 10.76
CA PHE A 4 -3.17 -4.82 10.07
C PHE A 4 -3.47 -5.05 8.60
N VAL A 5 -2.55 -4.64 7.75
CA VAL A 5 -2.66 -4.86 6.30
C VAL A 5 -2.38 -6.32 6.01
N GLU A 6 -3.38 -7.02 5.45
CA GLU A 6 -3.18 -8.38 4.99
C GLU A 6 -2.47 -8.38 3.63
N ASP A 7 -2.93 -7.52 2.72
CA ASP A 7 -2.36 -7.47 1.37
C ASP A 7 -2.70 -6.14 0.70
N ILE A 8 -1.92 -5.79 -0.32
CA ILE A 8 -2.17 -4.68 -1.22
C ILE A 8 -2.62 -5.28 -2.55
N LEU A 9 -3.80 -4.88 -3.03
CA LEU A 9 -4.43 -5.53 -4.18
C LEU A 9 -4.26 -4.74 -5.48
N HIS A 10 -4.35 -3.43 -5.43
CA HIS A 10 -4.32 -2.55 -6.59
C HIS A 10 -3.78 -1.18 -6.22
N HIS A 11 -3.51 -0.38 -7.24
CA HIS A 11 -3.17 1.03 -7.07
C HIS A 11 -3.95 1.86 -8.09
N ARG A 12 -4.06 3.15 -7.83
CA ARG A 12 -4.65 4.12 -8.74
C ARG A 12 -3.98 5.48 -8.56
N GLY A 13 -4.07 6.32 -9.59
CA GLY A 13 -3.48 7.65 -9.57
C GLY A 13 -2.08 7.67 -10.13
N LYS A 14 -1.47 8.85 -10.16
CA LYS A 14 -0.11 9.03 -10.68
C LYS A 14 0.90 8.32 -9.79
N HIS A 15 1.96 7.78 -10.39
CA HIS A 15 3.03 7.09 -9.67
C HIS A 15 3.93 8.08 -8.92
N GLN A 16 3.33 8.86 -8.04
CA GLN A 16 4.00 9.83 -7.15
C GLN A 16 3.43 9.65 -5.76
N ARG A 17 4.30 9.69 -4.74
CA ARG A 17 3.89 9.43 -3.34
C ARG A 17 2.72 10.29 -2.87
N THR A 18 2.57 11.50 -3.41
CA THR A 18 1.51 12.43 -3.02
C THR A 18 0.20 12.23 -3.78
N HIS A 19 0.18 11.38 -4.82
CA HIS A 19 -0.97 11.23 -5.72
C HIS A 19 -1.48 9.79 -5.81
N ILE A 20 -0.67 8.81 -5.42
CA ILE A 20 -1.02 7.41 -5.58
C ILE A 20 -1.79 6.89 -4.37
N GLU A 21 -2.79 6.05 -4.63
CA GLU A 21 -3.54 5.34 -3.60
C GLU A 21 -3.49 3.85 -3.85
N PHE A 22 -3.63 3.07 -2.77
CA PHE A 22 -3.55 1.61 -2.83
C PHE A 22 -4.80 1.00 -2.22
N LEU A 23 -5.31 -0.05 -2.86
CA LEU A 23 -6.45 -0.80 -2.33
C LEU A 23 -5.93 -1.82 -1.31
N VAL A 24 -6.38 -1.67 -0.07
CA VAL A 24 -5.91 -2.47 1.05
C VAL A 24 -6.95 -3.50 1.45
N LYS A 25 -6.53 -4.76 1.53
CA LYS A 25 -7.28 -5.82 2.20
C LYS A 25 -6.81 -5.87 3.66
N TRP A 26 -7.73 -5.64 4.57
CA TRP A 26 -7.41 -5.62 6.01
C TRP A 26 -7.50 -7.03 6.62
N LEU A 27 -6.52 -7.37 7.45
CA LEU A 27 -6.48 -8.67 8.12
C LEU A 27 -7.72 -8.85 9.01
N ASN A 28 -8.35 -10.02 8.91
CA ASN A 28 -9.55 -10.38 9.67
C ASN A 28 -10.82 -9.61 9.29
N TYR A 29 -10.78 -8.85 8.19
CA TYR A 29 -11.97 -8.20 7.64
C TYR A 29 -12.29 -8.78 6.27
N PRO A 30 -13.59 -8.89 5.91
CA PRO A 30 -13.96 -9.40 4.58
C PRO A 30 -13.61 -8.42 3.47
N PRO A 31 -13.56 -8.87 2.18
CA PRO A 31 -13.19 -8.01 1.07
C PRO A 31 -14.06 -6.78 0.87
N ASP A 32 -15.31 -6.79 1.31
CA ASP A 32 -16.18 -5.63 1.21
C ASP A 32 -15.76 -4.49 2.15
N LYS A 33 -14.79 -4.75 3.02
CA LYS A 33 -14.19 -3.73 3.89
C LYS A 33 -12.86 -3.20 3.35
N ASN A 34 -12.45 -3.59 2.14
CA ASN A 34 -11.26 -3.04 1.51
C ASN A 34 -11.39 -1.52 1.35
N THR A 35 -10.30 -0.82 1.55
CA THR A 35 -10.29 0.65 1.44
C THR A 35 -9.12 1.12 0.58
N TRP A 36 -9.30 2.29 -0.04
CA TRP A 36 -8.23 2.99 -0.74
C TRP A 36 -7.50 3.87 0.25
N GLU A 37 -6.19 3.68 0.36
CA GLU A 37 -5.35 4.41 1.31
C GLU A 37 -4.23 5.14 0.59
N PRO A 38 -3.89 6.37 1.02
CA PRO A 38 -2.78 7.09 0.44
C PRO A 38 -1.44 6.47 0.85
N TYR A 39 -0.39 6.77 0.08
CA TYR A 39 0.95 6.30 0.38
C TYR A 39 1.37 6.64 1.81
N SER A 40 1.04 7.85 2.28
CA SER A 40 1.45 8.32 3.61
C SER A 40 0.96 7.43 4.75
N SER A 41 -0.18 6.76 4.57
CA SER A 41 -0.73 5.84 5.57
C SER A 41 -0.05 4.47 5.57
N LEU A 42 0.68 4.14 4.50
CA LEU A 42 1.22 2.79 4.27
C LEU A 42 2.74 2.78 4.12
N ARG A 43 3.39 3.92 4.25
CA ARG A 43 4.81 4.08 3.86
C ARG A 43 5.77 3.13 4.57
N ASP A 44 5.44 2.69 5.78
CA ASP A 44 6.27 1.78 6.57
C ASP A 44 5.76 0.34 6.56
N VAL A 45 4.75 0.05 5.75
CA VAL A 45 4.14 -1.27 5.68
C VAL A 45 4.92 -2.15 4.71
N VAL A 46 5.42 -3.29 5.20
CA VAL A 46 6.23 -4.22 4.40
C VAL A 46 5.44 -4.73 3.19
N LYS A 47 4.16 -5.02 3.35
CA LYS A 47 3.31 -5.48 2.23
C LYS A 47 3.25 -4.45 1.11
N LEU A 48 3.27 -3.16 1.42
CA LEU A 48 3.34 -2.12 0.38
C LEU A 48 4.68 -2.19 -0.35
N HIS A 49 5.79 -2.35 0.37
CA HIS A 49 7.11 -2.41 -0.27
C HIS A 49 7.20 -3.62 -1.21
N ASP A 50 6.68 -4.76 -0.80
CA ASP A 50 6.64 -5.96 -1.65
C ASP A 50 5.81 -5.71 -2.90
N TYR A 51 4.64 -5.10 -2.75
CA TYR A 51 3.77 -4.75 -3.88
C TYR A 51 4.49 -3.82 -4.87
N LEU A 52 5.14 -2.78 -4.35
CA LEU A 52 5.87 -1.83 -5.19
C LEU A 52 7.01 -2.49 -5.96
N ARG A 53 7.75 -3.39 -5.32
CA ARG A 53 8.83 -4.14 -5.99
C ARG A 53 8.29 -5.03 -7.10
N HIS A 54 7.20 -5.74 -6.84
CA HIS A 54 6.60 -6.65 -7.81
C HIS A 54 5.96 -5.93 -9.00
N ASN A 55 5.65 -4.64 -8.85
CA ASN A 55 5.00 -3.84 -9.88
C ASN A 55 5.93 -2.81 -10.52
N ASN A 56 7.24 -2.97 -10.36
CA ASN A 56 8.26 -2.06 -10.91
C ASN A 56 8.10 -0.62 -10.44
N MET A 57 7.66 -0.44 -9.21
CA MET A 57 7.46 0.86 -8.56
C MET A 57 8.35 1.03 -7.33
N ALA A 58 9.46 0.30 -7.26
CA ALA A 58 10.38 0.38 -6.11
C ALA A 58 10.94 1.78 -5.87
N ASN A 59 10.96 2.61 -6.89
CA ASN A 59 11.40 4.00 -6.76
C ASN A 59 10.50 4.83 -5.83
N LEU A 60 9.27 4.37 -5.56
CA LEU A 60 8.38 5.02 -4.62
C LEU A 60 8.68 4.66 -3.16
N ILE A 61 9.46 3.61 -2.93
CA ILE A 61 9.82 3.20 -1.57
C ILE A 61 10.70 4.29 -0.96
N ASN A 62 10.39 4.68 0.29
CA ASN A 62 11.20 5.65 1.02
C ASN A 62 12.64 5.15 1.11
N LYS A 63 13.62 6.07 0.99
CA LYS A 63 15.05 5.73 1.05
C LYS A 63 15.43 4.90 2.28
N GLN A 64 14.75 5.11 3.39
CA GLN A 64 14.99 4.36 4.62
C GLN A 64 14.71 2.86 4.48
N HIS A 65 13.91 2.47 3.47
CA HIS A 65 13.47 1.09 3.28
C HIS A 65 13.99 0.47 1.97
N ARG A 66 14.84 1.17 1.25
CA ARG A 66 15.41 0.66 -0.01
C ARG A 66 16.56 -0.32 0.23
#